data_cc042d9b2b917831e173ba878e63b21c
#
_entry.id   cc042d9b2b917831e173ba878e63b21c
#
_cell.length_a   1.000
_cell.length_b   1.000
_cell.length_c   1.000
_cell.angle_alpha   90.00
_cell.angle_beta   90.00
_cell.angle_gamma   90.00
#
_symmetry.space_group_name_H-M   'P 1'
#
loop_
_entity.id
_entity.type
_entity.pdbx_description
1 polymer ?
#
loop_
_entity_poly.entity_id
_entity_poly.type
_entity_poly.pdbx_seq_one_letter_code
_entity_poly.pdbx_strand_id
1 'polypeptide(L)'
;GLWAMRVRLIGLGGLQVVLTAAAGTAIAWWLGLVWQTALAVGLIFALSSTAIVLQTLNEKGLAKTEGGRSAFSVLLFQDIAVIPMLALIPLLALPELMGAASDDHGHAGLSLVAHLPAWAHALVVVAAIGSVIVGGYYLGPLLFRYVIGSGLREVFTASALMLVIGIAALMSLVNLSPALGAFLAGIV
;
A
#
# COMPACT_ATOMS: atom_id res chain seq x y z
N GLY A 1 -4.61 -28.47 -0.82
CA GLY A 1 -5.41 -27.48 -0.17
C GLY A 1 -4.62 -26.36 0.47
N LEU A 2 -5.25 -25.24 0.68
CA LEU A 2 -4.69 -24.01 1.30
C LEU A 2 -4.03 -24.27 2.67
N TRP A 3 -4.48 -25.28 3.41
CA TRP A 3 -3.92 -25.66 4.71
C TRP A 3 -2.48 -26.19 4.62
N ALA A 4 -2.11 -26.87 3.56
CA ALA A 4 -0.74 -27.34 3.34
C ALA A 4 0.20 -26.20 2.90
N MET A 5 -0.35 -25.12 2.31
CA MET A 5 0.42 -23.95 1.87
C MET A 5 0.72 -22.99 3.01
N ARG A 6 -0.05 -22.98 4.11
CA ARG A 6 0.12 -22.02 5.22
C ARG A 6 1.51 -22.06 5.85
N VAL A 7 2.10 -23.25 5.99
CA VAL A 7 3.44 -23.41 6.57
C VAL A 7 4.49 -22.81 5.65
N ARG A 8 4.35 -22.99 4.34
CA ARG A 8 5.24 -22.38 3.34
C ARG A 8 5.01 -20.87 3.25
N LEU A 9 3.75 -20.44 3.27
CA LEU A 9 3.37 -19.02 3.18
C LEU A 9 3.91 -18.23 4.36
N ILE A 10 3.60 -18.64 5.59
CA ILE A 10 4.03 -17.94 6.81
C ILE A 10 5.51 -18.21 7.09
N GLY A 11 5.97 -19.45 6.92
CA GLY A 11 7.34 -19.83 7.23
C GLY A 11 8.33 -19.23 6.23
N LEU A 12 8.20 -19.51 4.94
CA LEU A 12 9.12 -18.99 3.93
C LEU A 12 8.93 -17.51 3.67
N GLY A 13 7.67 -17.04 3.54
CA GLY A 13 7.37 -15.64 3.30
C GLY A 13 7.75 -14.77 4.49
N GLY A 14 7.37 -15.17 5.70
CA GLY A 14 7.73 -14.44 6.93
C GLY A 14 9.23 -14.41 7.15
N LEU A 15 9.91 -15.55 7.00
CA LEU A 15 11.37 -15.61 7.15
C LEU A 15 12.08 -14.74 6.11
N GLN A 16 11.65 -14.78 4.85
CA GLN A 16 12.22 -13.96 3.79
C GLN A 16 12.06 -12.47 4.11
N VAL A 17 10.85 -12.02 4.45
CA VAL A 17 10.57 -10.61 4.78
C VAL A 17 11.40 -10.16 5.96
N VAL A 18 11.44 -10.94 7.05
CA VAL A 18 12.20 -10.59 8.25
C VAL A 18 13.71 -10.52 7.98
N LEU A 19 14.27 -11.51 7.29
CA LEU A 19 15.71 -11.53 6.99
C LEU A 19 16.11 -10.40 6.05
N THR A 20 15.31 -10.15 5.01
CA THR A 20 15.61 -9.09 4.03
C THR A 20 15.42 -7.72 4.66
N ALA A 21 14.37 -7.51 5.45
CA ALA A 21 14.16 -6.27 6.19
C ALA A 21 15.28 -6.03 7.20
N ALA A 22 15.69 -7.04 7.96
CA ALA A 22 16.79 -6.93 8.91
C ALA A 22 18.11 -6.59 8.23
N ALA A 23 18.45 -7.27 7.14
CA ALA A 23 19.66 -7.00 6.36
C ALA A 23 19.64 -5.59 5.76
N GLY A 24 18.53 -5.17 5.14
CA GLY A 24 18.36 -3.83 4.60
C GLY A 24 18.45 -2.75 5.68
N THR A 25 17.83 -2.98 6.84
CA THR A 25 17.91 -2.09 8.01
C THR A 25 19.34 -1.97 8.51
N ALA A 26 20.06 -3.09 8.65
CA ALA A 26 21.45 -3.10 9.14
C ALA A 26 22.37 -2.32 8.19
N ILE A 27 22.23 -2.52 6.87
CA ILE A 27 22.98 -1.79 5.86
C ILE A 27 22.67 -0.29 5.90
N ALA A 28 21.40 0.08 5.93
CA ALA A 28 20.96 1.47 5.98
C ALA A 28 21.45 2.18 7.26
N TRP A 29 21.39 1.49 8.38
CA TRP A 29 21.92 2.00 9.66
C TRP A 29 23.45 2.15 9.64
N TRP A 30 24.16 1.19 9.07
CA TRP A 30 25.60 1.28 8.89
C TRP A 30 26.02 2.44 7.98
N LEU A 31 25.18 2.80 6.99
CA LEU A 31 25.35 3.97 6.15
C LEU A 31 25.04 5.31 6.87
N GLY A 32 24.67 5.27 8.14
CA GLY A 32 24.47 6.45 8.98
C GLY A 32 23.02 6.97 9.04
N LEU A 33 22.04 6.21 8.52
CA LEU A 33 20.63 6.59 8.67
C LEU A 33 20.17 6.35 10.12
N VAL A 34 19.27 7.21 10.61
CA VAL A 34 18.59 6.99 11.90
C VAL A 34 17.79 5.69 11.84
N TRP A 35 17.68 4.99 12.97
CA TRP A 35 17.12 3.63 13.01
C TRP A 35 15.70 3.52 12.45
N GLN A 36 14.87 4.56 12.62
CA GLN A 36 13.49 4.59 12.09
C GLN A 36 13.49 4.59 10.56
N THR A 37 14.31 5.46 9.96
CA THR A 37 14.47 5.53 8.50
C THR A 37 15.13 4.26 7.96
N ALA A 38 16.13 3.73 8.66
CA ALA A 38 16.79 2.48 8.30
C ALA A 38 15.79 1.31 8.29
N LEU A 39 14.90 1.22 9.29
CA LEU A 39 13.88 0.20 9.35
C LEU A 39 12.85 0.36 8.20
N ALA A 40 12.41 1.58 7.91
CA ALA A 40 11.52 1.83 6.78
C ALA A 40 12.15 1.39 5.45
N VAL A 41 13.42 1.73 5.22
CA VAL A 41 14.19 1.29 4.05
C VAL A 41 14.26 -0.24 3.98
N GLY A 42 14.57 -0.90 5.10
CA GLY A 42 14.62 -2.37 5.17
C GLY A 42 13.29 -3.04 4.82
N LEU A 43 12.18 -2.50 5.32
CA LEU A 43 10.83 -2.99 5.01
C LEU A 43 10.49 -2.82 3.52
N ILE A 44 10.84 -1.68 2.93
CA ILE A 44 10.60 -1.42 1.50
C ILE A 44 11.40 -2.41 0.64
N PHE A 45 12.68 -2.65 0.95
CA PHE A 45 13.51 -3.60 0.21
C PHE A 45 13.12 -5.08 0.42
N ALA A 46 12.35 -5.39 1.46
CA ALA A 46 11.83 -6.74 1.68
C ALA A 46 10.71 -7.13 0.71
N LEU A 47 10.10 -6.14 0.03
CA LEU A 47 9.03 -6.37 -0.92
C LEU A 47 9.59 -6.59 -2.33
N SER A 48 9.00 -7.52 -3.08
CA SER A 48 9.35 -7.81 -4.46
C SER A 48 8.18 -7.50 -5.41
N SER A 49 8.49 -7.36 -6.70
CA SER A 49 7.45 -7.18 -7.71
C SER A 49 6.80 -8.53 -8.06
N THR A 50 5.58 -8.74 -7.60
CA THR A 50 4.76 -9.92 -7.91
C THR A 50 4.58 -10.08 -9.42
N ALA A 51 4.35 -8.99 -10.15
CA ALA A 51 4.14 -9.02 -11.61
C ALA A 51 5.38 -9.54 -12.35
N ILE A 52 6.57 -8.98 -12.04
CA ILE A 52 7.82 -9.38 -12.71
C ILE A 52 8.18 -10.83 -12.41
N VAL A 53 8.03 -11.26 -11.16
CA VAL A 53 8.36 -12.64 -10.77
C VAL A 53 7.41 -13.64 -11.44
N LEU A 54 6.09 -13.39 -11.42
CA LEU A 54 5.11 -14.27 -12.05
C LEU A 54 5.29 -14.31 -13.57
N GLN A 55 5.57 -13.18 -14.23
CA GLN A 55 5.87 -13.15 -15.64
C GLN A 55 7.09 -14.01 -15.96
N THR A 56 8.20 -13.83 -15.24
CA THR A 56 9.43 -14.61 -15.42
C THR A 56 9.22 -16.11 -15.20
N LEU A 57 8.46 -16.48 -14.16
CA LEU A 57 8.13 -17.89 -13.89
C LEU A 57 7.30 -18.50 -15.03
N ASN A 58 6.36 -17.75 -15.59
CA ASN A 58 5.54 -18.21 -16.71
C ASN A 58 6.37 -18.33 -17.99
N GLU A 59 7.18 -17.35 -18.34
CA GLU A 59 8.06 -17.36 -19.51
C GLU A 59 9.04 -18.56 -19.49
N LYS A 60 9.57 -18.89 -18.30
CA LYS A 60 10.48 -20.03 -18.12
C LYS A 60 9.76 -21.36 -17.90
N GLY A 61 8.44 -21.40 -17.89
CA GLY A 61 7.66 -22.62 -17.62
C GLY A 61 7.80 -23.15 -16.19
N LEU A 62 8.30 -22.34 -15.25
CA LEU A 62 8.59 -22.75 -13.86
C LEU A 62 7.42 -22.53 -12.90
N ALA A 63 6.32 -21.90 -13.32
CA ALA A 63 5.20 -21.55 -12.45
C ALA A 63 4.55 -22.75 -11.74
N LYS A 64 4.56 -23.93 -12.37
CA LYS A 64 3.98 -25.18 -11.83
C LYS A 64 4.97 -26.02 -11.03
N THR A 65 6.24 -25.67 -10.99
CA THR A 65 7.27 -26.37 -10.21
C THR A 65 7.13 -26.11 -8.71
N GLU A 66 7.79 -26.91 -7.87
CA GLU A 66 7.83 -26.68 -6.42
C GLU A 66 8.48 -25.32 -6.09
N GLY A 67 9.54 -24.93 -6.82
CA GLY A 67 10.18 -23.62 -6.69
C GLY A 67 9.21 -22.48 -7.06
N GLY A 68 8.47 -22.60 -8.15
CA GLY A 68 7.48 -21.60 -8.57
C GLY A 68 6.35 -21.45 -7.55
N ARG A 69 5.85 -22.56 -6.99
CA ARG A 69 4.85 -22.53 -5.92
C ARG A 69 5.37 -21.89 -4.63
N SER A 70 6.63 -22.15 -4.28
CA SER A 70 7.26 -21.53 -3.11
C SER A 70 7.45 -20.03 -3.33
N ALA A 71 7.93 -19.61 -4.49
CA ALA A 71 8.03 -18.21 -4.88
C ALA A 71 6.66 -17.51 -4.82
N PHE A 72 5.62 -18.12 -5.38
CA PHE A 72 4.25 -17.58 -5.29
C PHE A 72 3.76 -17.44 -3.85
N SER A 73 4.09 -18.41 -2.98
CA SER A 73 3.71 -18.32 -1.55
C SER A 73 4.40 -17.15 -0.85
N VAL A 74 5.68 -16.88 -1.17
CA VAL A 74 6.42 -15.73 -0.63
C VAL A 74 5.80 -14.42 -1.10
N LEU A 75 5.52 -14.29 -2.41
CA LEU A 75 4.89 -13.10 -2.99
C LEU A 75 3.52 -12.82 -2.36
N LEU A 76 2.69 -13.85 -2.20
CA LEU A 76 1.38 -13.73 -1.56
C LEU A 76 1.51 -13.28 -0.10
N PHE A 77 2.52 -13.76 0.63
CA PHE A 77 2.80 -13.29 1.98
C PHE A 77 3.20 -11.82 2.00
N GLN A 78 4.06 -11.38 1.07
CA GLN A 78 4.48 -9.98 0.94
C GLN A 78 3.30 -9.05 0.65
N ASP A 79 2.38 -9.45 -0.24
CA ASP A 79 1.17 -8.69 -0.57
C ASP A 79 0.25 -8.51 0.67
N ILE A 80 0.20 -9.50 1.56
CA ILE A 80 -0.52 -9.38 2.83
C ILE A 80 0.28 -8.54 3.84
N ALA A 81 1.59 -8.73 3.90
CA ALA A 81 2.47 -8.05 4.86
C ALA A 81 2.62 -6.55 4.59
N VAL A 82 2.41 -6.10 3.34
CA VAL A 82 2.48 -4.68 2.99
C VAL A 82 1.46 -3.83 3.77
N ILE A 83 0.31 -4.41 4.14
CA ILE A 83 -0.75 -3.68 4.87
C ILE A 83 -0.25 -3.21 6.26
N PRO A 84 0.23 -4.11 7.15
CA PRO A 84 0.80 -3.67 8.43
C PRO A 84 2.08 -2.84 8.26
N MET A 85 2.88 -3.05 7.20
CA MET A 85 4.06 -2.22 6.92
C MET A 85 3.66 -0.78 6.61
N LEU A 86 2.65 -0.55 5.77
CA LEU A 86 2.13 0.78 5.46
C LEU A 86 1.55 1.48 6.69
N ALA A 87 0.97 0.73 7.63
CA ALA A 87 0.51 1.28 8.90
C ALA A 87 1.67 1.61 9.86
N LEU A 88 2.76 0.85 9.81
CA LEU A 88 3.92 1.03 10.67
C LEU A 88 4.78 2.23 10.26
N ILE A 89 4.97 2.48 8.97
CA ILE A 89 5.85 3.54 8.46
C ILE A 89 5.49 4.94 9.03
N PRO A 90 4.22 5.40 9.04
CA PRO A 90 3.86 6.66 9.68
C PRO A 90 4.14 6.68 11.19
N LEU A 91 3.97 5.55 11.88
CA LEU A 91 4.28 5.44 13.32
C LEU A 91 5.77 5.59 13.61
N LEU A 92 6.64 5.16 12.70
CA LEU A 92 8.09 5.35 12.81
C LEU A 92 8.49 6.83 12.66
N ALA A 93 7.73 7.61 11.89
CA ALA A 93 7.97 9.04 11.67
C ALA A 93 7.43 9.94 12.81
N LEU A 94 6.58 9.40 13.71
CA LEU A 94 5.96 10.20 14.80
C LEU A 94 6.94 10.99 15.67
N PRO A 95 8.10 10.48 16.10
CA PRO A 95 9.05 11.25 16.90
C PRO A 95 9.60 12.46 16.15
N GLU A 96 9.82 12.34 14.85
CA GLU A 96 10.33 13.44 14.00
C GLU A 96 9.21 14.46 13.70
N LEU A 97 7.97 13.98 13.51
CA LEU A 97 6.80 14.85 13.33
C LEU A 97 6.45 15.63 14.59
N MET A 98 6.62 15.07 15.78
CA MET A 98 6.41 15.77 17.04
C MET A 98 7.54 16.76 17.34
N GLY A 99 8.75 16.55 16.84
CA GLY A 99 9.87 17.48 16.92
C GLY A 99 9.82 18.58 15.85
N ALA A 100 9.27 18.28 14.68
CA ALA A 100 9.13 19.21 13.55
C ALA A 100 7.83 20.03 13.59
N ALA A 101 6.96 19.82 14.56
CA ALA A 101 5.80 20.70 14.80
C ALA A 101 6.17 22.13 15.23
N SER A 102 7.48 22.39 15.38
CA SER A 102 8.02 23.74 15.60
C SER A 102 8.63 24.38 14.33
N ASP A 103 8.81 23.64 13.23
CA ASP A 103 9.30 24.19 11.97
C ASP A 103 8.43 23.73 10.80
N ASP A 104 7.55 24.67 10.43
CA ASP A 104 6.73 24.74 9.25
C ASP A 104 7.52 24.41 7.98
N HIS A 105 7.41 23.19 7.45
CA HIS A 105 7.69 22.93 6.04
C HIS A 105 6.81 21.82 5.47
N GLY A 106 5.68 22.25 4.87
CA GLY A 106 5.40 21.88 3.51
C GLY A 106 4.64 20.61 3.27
N HIS A 107 3.48 20.44 3.81
CA HIS A 107 2.34 20.02 3.02
C HIS A 107 1.19 21.02 3.23
N ALA A 108 1.42 22.26 2.79
CA ALA A 108 0.37 23.23 2.53
C ALA A 108 -0.41 22.78 1.28
N GLY A 109 -0.89 21.55 1.27
CA GLY A 109 -1.90 21.03 0.38
C GLY A 109 -3.23 21.21 1.10
N LEU A 110 -4.10 22.04 0.55
CA LEU A 110 -5.57 22.06 0.64
C LEU A 110 -6.23 21.17 1.74
N SER A 111 -5.72 21.20 2.96
CA SER A 111 -6.36 20.49 4.07
C SER A 111 -7.50 21.36 4.60
N LEU A 112 -8.72 21.06 4.16
CA LEU A 112 -9.96 21.72 4.63
C LEU A 112 -10.23 21.46 6.12
N VAL A 113 -9.42 20.64 6.79
CA VAL A 113 -9.70 20.05 8.10
C VAL A 113 -8.72 20.50 9.19
N ALA A 114 -7.69 21.29 8.85
CA ALA A 114 -6.62 21.69 9.77
C ALA A 114 -7.09 22.51 11.00
N HIS A 115 -8.28 23.10 10.96
CA HIS A 115 -8.84 23.95 12.01
C HIS A 115 -9.90 23.29 12.90
N LEU A 116 -10.17 21.98 12.69
CA LEU A 116 -11.22 21.29 13.43
C LEU A 116 -10.68 20.71 14.76
N PRO A 117 -11.48 20.66 15.83
CA PRO A 117 -11.13 19.95 17.05
C PRO A 117 -10.91 18.46 16.79
N ALA A 118 -10.03 17.83 17.58
CA ALA A 118 -9.57 16.45 17.34
C ALA A 118 -10.69 15.41 17.13
N TRP A 119 -11.81 15.53 17.83
CA TRP A 119 -12.97 14.65 17.65
C TRP A 119 -13.68 14.85 16.30
N ALA A 120 -13.77 16.10 15.83
CA ALA A 120 -14.37 16.42 14.54
C ALA A 120 -13.45 15.97 13.38
N HIS A 121 -12.14 16.11 13.55
CA HIS A 121 -11.15 15.56 12.63
C HIS A 121 -11.29 14.04 12.48
N ALA A 122 -11.40 13.30 13.61
CA ALA A 122 -11.62 11.87 13.59
C ALA A 122 -12.91 11.47 12.86
N LEU A 123 -14.01 12.21 13.07
CA LEU A 123 -15.28 11.97 12.35
C LEU A 123 -15.15 12.21 10.84
N VAL A 124 -14.47 13.29 10.42
CA VAL A 124 -14.24 13.57 8.99
C VAL A 124 -13.40 12.48 8.35
N VAL A 125 -12.36 12.00 9.02
CA VAL A 125 -11.52 10.88 8.54
C VAL A 125 -12.34 9.61 8.36
N VAL A 126 -13.14 9.23 9.36
CA VAL A 126 -14.02 8.05 9.29
C VAL A 126 -15.07 8.22 8.18
N ALA A 127 -15.66 9.42 8.05
CA ALA A 127 -16.62 9.72 6.99
C ALA A 127 -15.97 9.65 5.60
N ALA A 128 -14.74 10.16 5.45
CA ALA A 128 -14.00 10.10 4.19
C ALA A 128 -13.68 8.65 3.78
N ILE A 129 -13.17 7.84 4.69
CA ILE A 129 -12.91 6.41 4.45
C ILE A 129 -14.22 5.69 4.14
N GLY A 130 -15.27 5.92 4.92
CA GLY A 130 -16.58 5.33 4.70
C GLY A 130 -17.18 5.74 3.34
N SER A 131 -17.04 7.00 2.93
CA SER A 131 -17.52 7.47 1.62
C SER A 131 -16.77 6.82 0.45
N VAL A 132 -15.48 6.55 0.59
CA VAL A 132 -14.69 5.83 -0.44
C VAL A 132 -15.16 4.38 -0.54
N ILE A 133 -15.34 3.70 0.59
CA ILE A 133 -15.79 2.30 0.59
C ILE A 133 -17.21 2.20 0.02
N VAL A 134 -18.13 3.01 0.51
CA VAL A 134 -19.53 3.00 0.06
C VAL A 134 -19.66 3.49 -1.38
N GLY A 135 -18.97 4.60 -1.70
CA GLY A 135 -18.93 5.14 -3.06
C GLY A 135 -18.32 4.15 -4.06
N GLY A 136 -17.20 3.53 -3.72
CA GLY A 136 -16.58 2.52 -4.56
C GLY A 136 -17.47 1.30 -4.76
N TYR A 137 -18.11 0.81 -3.71
CA TYR A 137 -19.02 -0.34 -3.80
C TYR A 137 -20.24 -0.08 -4.70
N TYR A 138 -20.84 1.11 -4.64
CA TYR A 138 -22.04 1.44 -5.42
C TYR A 138 -21.74 2.10 -6.77
N LEU A 139 -20.80 3.07 -6.81
CA LEU A 139 -20.45 3.80 -8.02
C LEU A 139 -19.45 3.06 -8.91
N GLY A 140 -18.57 2.25 -8.31
CA GLY A 140 -17.58 1.48 -9.07
C GLY A 140 -18.22 0.61 -10.15
N PRO A 141 -19.14 -0.32 -9.80
CA PRO A 141 -19.81 -1.16 -10.79
C PRO A 141 -20.62 -0.37 -11.82
N LEU A 142 -21.24 0.74 -11.41
CA LEU A 142 -22.01 1.60 -12.30
C LEU A 142 -21.11 2.30 -13.32
N LEU A 143 -19.98 2.85 -12.87
CA LEU A 143 -18.98 3.50 -13.70
C LEU A 143 -18.39 2.51 -14.69
N PHE A 144 -17.93 1.35 -14.22
CA PHE A 144 -17.33 0.33 -15.07
C PHE A 144 -18.35 -0.26 -16.06
N ARG A 145 -19.60 -0.43 -15.67
CA ARG A 145 -20.66 -0.88 -16.60
C ARG A 145 -20.89 0.11 -17.75
N TYR A 146 -20.85 1.41 -17.45
CA TYR A 146 -20.97 2.44 -18.47
C TYR A 146 -19.74 2.49 -19.39
N VAL A 147 -18.54 2.38 -18.80
CA VAL A 147 -17.26 2.38 -19.51
C VAL A 147 -17.09 1.15 -20.39
N ILE A 148 -17.47 -0.05 -19.91
CA ILE A 148 -17.42 -1.29 -20.69
C ILE A 148 -18.35 -1.19 -21.91
N GLY A 149 -19.48 -0.49 -21.80
CA GLY A 149 -20.38 -0.24 -22.92
C GLY A 149 -19.77 0.58 -24.07
N SER A 150 -18.67 1.32 -23.83
CA SER A 150 -17.97 2.09 -24.86
C SER A 150 -17.10 1.22 -25.80
N GLY A 151 -16.76 0.00 -25.39
CA GLY A 151 -15.91 -0.93 -26.15
C GLY A 151 -14.44 -0.51 -26.32
N LEU A 152 -14.03 0.63 -25.74
CA LEU A 152 -12.69 1.17 -25.87
C LEU A 152 -11.86 0.82 -24.63
N ARG A 153 -10.76 0.09 -24.83
CA ARG A 153 -9.86 -0.35 -23.77
C ARG A 153 -9.16 0.83 -23.06
N GLU A 154 -8.87 1.87 -23.82
CA GLU A 154 -8.25 3.11 -23.33
C GLU A 154 -9.15 3.86 -22.35
N VAL A 155 -10.46 3.89 -22.63
CA VAL A 155 -11.46 4.53 -21.75
C VAL A 155 -11.56 3.80 -20.42
N PHE A 156 -11.50 2.47 -20.43
CA PHE A 156 -11.47 1.67 -19.20
C PHE A 156 -10.24 2.01 -18.34
N THR A 157 -9.06 2.01 -18.95
CA THR A 157 -7.81 2.32 -18.22
C THR A 157 -7.79 3.76 -17.70
N ALA A 158 -8.23 4.72 -18.52
CA ALA A 158 -8.33 6.11 -18.12
C ALA A 158 -9.32 6.33 -16.96
N SER A 159 -10.45 5.63 -16.97
CA SER A 159 -11.47 5.70 -15.92
C SER A 159 -10.96 5.10 -14.60
N ALA A 160 -10.27 3.96 -14.66
CA ALA A 160 -9.64 3.35 -13.49
C ALA A 160 -8.57 4.28 -12.89
N LEU A 161 -7.72 4.86 -13.72
CA LEU A 161 -6.69 5.81 -13.28
C LEU A 161 -7.32 7.06 -12.65
N MET A 162 -8.36 7.61 -13.29
CA MET A 162 -9.09 8.77 -12.78
C MET A 162 -9.72 8.49 -11.41
N LEU A 163 -10.26 7.28 -11.21
CA LEU A 163 -10.83 6.86 -9.93
C LEU A 163 -9.75 6.78 -8.85
N VAL A 164 -8.60 6.16 -9.13
CA VAL A 164 -7.48 6.05 -8.18
C VAL A 164 -6.95 7.44 -7.80
N ILE A 165 -6.71 8.31 -8.79
CA ILE A 165 -6.23 9.68 -8.56
C ILE A 165 -7.27 10.49 -7.78
N GLY A 166 -8.56 10.37 -8.12
CA GLY A 166 -9.64 11.05 -7.42
C GLY A 166 -9.73 10.66 -5.95
N ILE A 167 -9.64 9.36 -5.64
CA ILE A 167 -9.63 8.87 -4.26
C ILE A 167 -8.37 9.31 -3.52
N ALA A 168 -7.19 9.24 -4.15
CA ALA A 168 -5.94 9.71 -3.56
C ALA A 168 -6.00 11.22 -3.24
N ALA A 169 -6.55 12.04 -4.14
CA ALA A 169 -6.76 13.47 -3.94
C ALA A 169 -7.74 13.74 -2.79
N LEU A 170 -8.85 13.00 -2.71
CA LEU A 170 -9.83 13.10 -1.63
C LEU A 170 -9.19 12.79 -0.27
N MET A 171 -8.35 11.75 -0.20
CA MET A 171 -7.60 11.43 1.02
C MET A 171 -6.64 12.54 1.42
N SER A 172 -5.98 13.20 0.46
CA SER A 172 -5.11 14.35 0.72
C SER A 172 -5.88 15.52 1.32
N LEU A 173 -7.12 15.78 0.88
CA LEU A 173 -7.96 16.86 1.41
C LEU A 173 -8.33 16.69 2.89
N VAL A 174 -8.39 15.45 3.37
CA VAL A 174 -8.64 15.13 4.79
C VAL A 174 -7.35 14.85 5.58
N ASN A 175 -6.21 15.24 5.03
CA ASN A 175 -4.89 15.08 5.65
C ASN A 175 -4.46 13.62 5.87
N LEU A 176 -4.98 12.71 5.03
CA LEU A 176 -4.57 11.32 4.97
C LEU A 176 -3.58 11.08 3.84
N SER A 177 -2.78 10.01 3.96
CA SER A 177 -1.83 9.62 2.92
C SER A 177 -2.54 9.29 1.60
N PRO A 178 -2.14 9.93 0.47
CA PRO A 178 -2.64 9.57 -0.87
C PRO A 178 -2.43 8.10 -1.22
N ALA A 179 -1.34 7.49 -0.69
CA ALA A 179 -1.04 6.07 -0.89
C ALA A 179 -2.11 5.17 -0.25
N LEU A 180 -2.62 5.54 0.93
CA LEU A 180 -3.74 4.84 1.56
C LEU A 180 -5.01 4.93 0.70
N GLY A 181 -5.26 6.10 0.10
CA GLY A 181 -6.37 6.29 -0.83
C GLY A 181 -6.26 5.41 -2.08
N ALA A 182 -5.09 5.39 -2.72
CA ALA A 182 -4.82 4.55 -3.87
C ALA A 182 -4.97 3.05 -3.55
N PHE A 183 -4.53 2.63 -2.37
CA PHE A 183 -4.69 1.26 -1.89
C PHE A 183 -6.16 0.88 -1.68
N LEU A 184 -6.94 1.75 -1.01
CA LEU A 184 -8.38 1.54 -0.83
C LEU A 184 -9.12 1.46 -2.18
N ALA A 185 -8.73 2.31 -3.15
CA ALA A 185 -9.30 2.27 -4.50
C ALA A 185 -9.06 0.93 -5.22
N GLY A 186 -7.95 0.26 -4.92
CA GLY A 186 -7.63 -1.05 -5.50
C GLY A 186 -8.37 -2.23 -4.85
N ILE A 187 -8.90 -2.05 -3.63
CA ILE A 187 -9.66 -3.09 -2.92
C ILE A 187 -11.15 -3.04 -3.26
N VAL A 188 -11.67 -1.87 -3.57
CA VAL A 188 -13.08 -1.61 -3.87
C VAL A 188 -13.37 -1.80 -5.35
#